data_476821429b4b78bfa0975eb648468885
#
_entry.id   476821429b4b78bfa0975eb648468885
#
_cell.length_a   1.000
_cell.length_b   1.000
_cell.length_c   1.000
_cell.angle_alpha   90.00
_cell.angle_beta   90.00
_cell.angle_gamma   90.00
#
_symmetry.space_group_name_H-M   'P 1'
#
loop_
_entity.id
_entity.type
_entity.pdbx_description
1 polymer ?
#
loop_
_entity_poly.entity_id
_entity_poly.type
_entity_poly.pdbx_seq_one_letter_code
_entity_poly.pdbx_strand_id
1 'polypeptide(L)'
;MLNIVLHEPEIASNTGNIGRTLVATGCTLHLIDPIGFVLTDKALKRAGMDYWPKLSIHRHMDYEAFLSFYEQDPDHGHLYFATTKAHRLYTDVSYGENDYIMFGKESAGIPEEILVDHEDDCIRIPMGYDIRSLNLANSVSIVLYEALRQLGFPNLEANGMLHHLSWKDGWNEPASAK
;
A
#
# COMPACT_ATOMS: atom_id res chain seq x y z
N MET A 1 6.45 8.62 -6.57
CA MET A 1 5.14 7.92 -6.40
C MET A 1 5.35 6.79 -5.40
N LEU A 2 4.47 6.62 -4.39
CA LEU A 2 4.64 5.59 -3.37
C LEU A 2 4.52 4.17 -3.93
N ASN A 3 5.27 3.25 -3.34
CA ASN A 3 5.36 1.84 -3.74
C ASN A 3 4.93 0.95 -2.59
N ILE A 4 3.94 0.10 -2.79
CA ILE A 4 3.48 -0.90 -1.81
C ILE A 4 4.04 -2.25 -2.19
N VAL A 5 4.72 -2.89 -1.25
CA VAL A 5 5.37 -4.19 -1.42
C VAL A 5 4.63 -5.23 -0.58
N LEU A 6 4.17 -6.29 -1.20
CA LEU A 6 3.56 -7.43 -0.52
C LEU A 6 4.51 -8.62 -0.59
N HIS A 7 5.02 -9.02 0.57
CA HIS A 7 5.89 -10.17 0.71
C HIS A 7 5.04 -11.43 0.87
N GLU A 8 5.04 -12.28 -0.14
CA GLU A 8 4.34 -13.58 -0.18
C GLU A 8 2.84 -13.49 0.19
N PRO A 9 2.03 -12.61 -0.42
CA PRO A 9 0.62 -12.49 -0.05
C PRO A 9 -0.15 -13.79 -0.33
N GLU A 10 -1.03 -14.17 0.61
CA GLU A 10 -1.72 -15.47 0.59
C GLU A 10 -3.17 -15.36 0.11
N ILE A 11 -3.83 -14.22 0.31
CA ILE A 11 -5.27 -14.06 0.11
C ILE A 11 -5.56 -13.13 -1.09
N ALA A 12 -6.09 -13.71 -2.18
CA ALA A 12 -6.39 -12.99 -3.42
C ALA A 12 -7.31 -11.77 -3.23
N SER A 13 -8.31 -11.85 -2.34
CA SER A 13 -9.24 -10.75 -2.10
C SER A 13 -8.57 -9.56 -1.40
N ASN A 14 -7.57 -9.80 -0.53
CA ASN A 14 -6.79 -8.72 0.07
C ASN A 14 -5.96 -8.01 -1.00
N THR A 15 -5.22 -8.76 -1.81
CA THR A 15 -4.41 -8.20 -2.91
C THR A 15 -5.30 -7.44 -3.92
N GLY A 16 -6.50 -7.95 -4.19
CA GLY A 16 -7.48 -7.24 -5.01
C GLY A 16 -7.90 -5.90 -4.41
N ASN A 17 -8.29 -5.86 -3.16
CA ASN A 17 -8.68 -4.62 -2.48
C ASN A 17 -7.52 -3.61 -2.43
N ILE A 18 -6.29 -4.09 -2.16
CA ILE A 18 -5.07 -3.27 -2.22
C ILE A 18 -4.90 -2.69 -3.62
N GLY A 19 -4.97 -3.52 -4.67
CA GLY A 19 -4.84 -3.07 -6.05
C GLY A 19 -5.85 -1.97 -6.42
N ARG A 20 -7.11 -2.07 -5.93
CA ARG A 20 -8.10 -1.01 -6.11
C ARG A 20 -7.67 0.30 -5.45
N THR A 21 -7.19 0.24 -4.23
CA THR A 21 -6.68 1.41 -3.50
C THR A 21 -5.50 2.04 -4.25
N LEU A 22 -4.57 1.22 -4.75
CA LEU A 22 -3.39 1.72 -5.47
C LEU A 22 -3.73 2.36 -6.81
N VAL A 23 -4.70 1.81 -7.55
CA VAL A 23 -5.21 2.47 -8.77
C VAL A 23 -5.86 3.81 -8.44
N ALA A 24 -6.63 3.88 -7.35
CA ALA A 24 -7.29 5.12 -6.93
C ALA A 24 -6.30 6.19 -6.47
N THR A 25 -5.13 5.80 -5.97
CA THR A 25 -4.10 6.71 -5.47
C THR A 25 -2.91 6.89 -6.42
N GLY A 26 -2.90 6.18 -7.55
CA GLY A 26 -1.81 6.23 -8.52
C GLY A 26 -0.51 5.60 -8.03
N CYS A 27 -0.55 4.74 -7.00
CA CYS A 27 0.62 4.09 -6.42
C CYS A 27 0.93 2.75 -7.10
N THR A 28 2.17 2.28 -6.94
CA THR A 28 2.67 1.04 -7.56
C THR A 28 2.57 -0.14 -6.59
N LEU A 29 2.27 -1.33 -7.13
CA LEU A 29 2.27 -2.60 -6.40
C LEU A 29 3.51 -3.42 -6.77
N HIS A 30 4.22 -3.91 -5.77
CA HIS A 30 5.25 -4.93 -5.90
C HIS A 30 4.79 -6.21 -5.20
N LEU A 31 4.83 -7.33 -5.91
CA LEU A 31 4.52 -8.66 -5.38
C LEU A 31 5.79 -9.50 -5.33
N ILE A 32 6.12 -10.01 -4.15
CA ILE A 32 7.22 -10.96 -3.95
C ILE A 32 6.62 -12.37 -3.86
N ASP A 33 7.08 -13.27 -4.71
CA ASP A 33 6.69 -14.68 -4.72
C ASP A 33 7.30 -15.47 -3.55
N PRO A 34 6.69 -16.61 -3.15
CA PRO A 34 5.48 -17.20 -3.74
C PRO A 34 4.19 -16.52 -3.29
N ILE A 35 3.29 -16.22 -4.25
CA ILE A 35 1.94 -15.75 -3.90
C ILE A 35 0.99 -16.95 -3.72
N GLY A 36 0.10 -16.90 -2.71
CA GLY A 36 -0.81 -17.98 -2.35
C GLY A 36 -1.99 -18.21 -3.30
N PHE A 37 -2.06 -17.52 -4.44
CA PHE A 37 -3.19 -17.56 -5.37
C PHE A 37 -2.73 -17.38 -6.82
N VAL A 38 -3.64 -17.67 -7.77
CA VAL A 38 -3.33 -17.57 -9.20
C VAL A 38 -3.85 -16.24 -9.75
N LEU A 39 -2.93 -15.41 -10.23
CA LEU A 39 -3.24 -14.16 -10.96
C LEU A 39 -3.43 -14.50 -12.45
N THR A 40 -4.65 -14.80 -12.85
CA THR A 40 -5.03 -14.91 -14.26
C THR A 40 -6.09 -13.88 -14.61
N ASP A 41 -6.11 -13.41 -15.85
CA ASP A 41 -7.16 -12.49 -16.35
C ASP A 41 -8.57 -12.99 -16.07
N LYS A 42 -8.77 -14.30 -16.15
CA LYS A 42 -10.04 -14.96 -15.86
C LYS A 42 -10.41 -14.90 -14.39
N ALA A 43 -9.44 -15.07 -13.48
CA ALA A 43 -9.66 -14.98 -12.04
C ALA A 43 -9.92 -13.52 -11.63
N LEU A 44 -9.16 -12.58 -12.18
CA LEU A 44 -9.31 -11.14 -11.95
C LEU A 44 -10.69 -10.62 -12.42
N LYS A 45 -11.12 -10.98 -13.63
CA LYS A 45 -12.46 -10.64 -14.14
C LYS A 45 -13.58 -11.22 -13.30
N ARG A 46 -13.47 -12.49 -12.86
CA ARG A 46 -14.48 -13.13 -11.99
C ARG A 46 -14.56 -12.47 -10.61
N ALA A 47 -13.47 -11.92 -10.11
CA ALA A 47 -13.41 -11.19 -8.86
C ALA A 47 -13.86 -9.72 -8.98
N GLY A 48 -14.31 -9.27 -10.17
CA GLY A 48 -14.74 -7.88 -10.40
C GLY A 48 -13.58 -6.87 -10.35
N MET A 49 -12.37 -7.32 -10.68
CA MET A 49 -11.16 -6.48 -10.68
C MET A 49 -10.94 -5.83 -12.06
N ASP A 50 -11.93 -5.08 -12.54
CA ASP A 50 -11.90 -4.35 -13.82
C ASP A 50 -10.86 -3.23 -13.86
N TYR A 51 -10.41 -2.75 -12.72
CA TYR A 51 -9.35 -1.75 -12.55
C TYR A 51 -7.93 -2.34 -12.68
N TRP A 52 -7.76 -3.67 -12.59
CA TRP A 52 -6.45 -4.33 -12.57
C TRP A 52 -5.54 -3.98 -13.76
N PRO A 53 -6.04 -3.83 -15.01
CA PRO A 53 -5.21 -3.40 -16.14
C PRO A 53 -4.63 -1.97 -16.01
N LYS A 54 -5.15 -1.17 -15.07
CA LYS A 54 -4.66 0.19 -14.80
C LYS A 54 -3.62 0.22 -13.67
N LEU A 55 -3.43 -0.89 -12.96
CA LEU A 55 -2.49 -0.99 -11.86
C LEU A 55 -1.06 -1.10 -12.39
N SER A 56 -0.19 -0.20 -11.93
CA SER A 56 1.25 -0.39 -12.06
C SER A 56 1.68 -1.52 -11.13
N ILE A 57 2.19 -2.62 -11.70
CA ILE A 57 2.53 -3.82 -10.94
C ILE A 57 3.87 -4.39 -11.38
N HIS A 58 4.73 -4.70 -10.41
CA HIS A 58 5.97 -5.45 -10.58
C HIS A 58 5.90 -6.75 -9.79
N ARG A 59 6.41 -7.84 -10.37
CA ARG A 59 6.47 -9.14 -9.72
C ARG A 59 7.92 -9.58 -9.60
N HIS A 60 8.31 -10.00 -8.41
CA HIS A 60 9.65 -10.43 -8.06
C HIS A 60 9.64 -11.90 -7.66
N MET A 61 10.63 -12.65 -8.11
CA MET A 61 10.74 -14.09 -7.88
C MET A 61 10.92 -14.43 -6.38
N ASP A 62 11.60 -13.54 -5.66
CA ASP A 62 11.92 -13.64 -4.24
C ASP A 62 12.27 -12.25 -3.67
N TYR A 63 12.66 -12.21 -2.40
CA TYR A 63 13.05 -10.97 -1.71
C TYR A 63 14.34 -10.38 -2.27
N GLU A 64 15.32 -11.20 -2.62
CA GLU A 64 16.60 -10.78 -3.18
C GLU A 64 16.42 -10.13 -4.57
N ALA A 65 15.53 -10.68 -5.39
CA ALA A 65 15.17 -10.10 -6.68
C ALA A 65 14.46 -8.74 -6.50
N PHE A 66 13.62 -8.59 -5.47
CA PHE A 66 13.02 -7.30 -5.11
C PHE A 66 14.09 -6.30 -4.66
N LEU A 67 15.01 -6.68 -3.77
CA LEU A 67 16.10 -5.80 -3.32
C LEU A 67 16.97 -5.34 -4.48
N SER A 68 17.34 -6.26 -5.37
CA SER A 68 18.12 -5.92 -6.56
C SER A 68 17.40 -4.93 -7.47
N PHE A 69 16.09 -5.04 -7.61
CA PHE A 69 15.27 -4.08 -8.34
C PHE A 69 15.24 -2.71 -7.65
N TYR A 70 15.04 -2.70 -6.33
CA TYR A 70 15.00 -1.50 -5.50
C TYR A 70 16.33 -0.74 -5.56
N GLU A 71 17.45 -1.42 -5.39
CA GLU A 71 18.81 -0.83 -5.39
C GLU A 71 19.25 -0.31 -6.77
N GLN A 72 18.70 -0.85 -7.86
CA GLN A 72 19.00 -0.39 -9.22
C GLN A 72 18.25 0.88 -9.62
N ASP A 73 17.21 1.26 -8.91
CA ASP A 73 16.51 2.53 -9.14
C ASP A 73 17.25 3.66 -8.42
N PRO A 74 17.94 4.57 -9.14
CA PRO A 74 18.70 5.65 -8.52
C PRO A 74 17.81 6.66 -7.79
N ASP A 75 16.53 6.67 -8.09
CA ASP A 75 15.54 7.59 -7.52
C ASP A 75 14.67 6.91 -6.43
N HIS A 76 15.01 5.68 -6.00
CA HIS A 76 14.28 5.00 -4.95
C HIS A 76 14.27 5.84 -3.67
N GLY A 77 13.11 5.91 -3.02
CA GLY A 77 12.95 6.47 -1.68
C GLY A 77 13.35 5.47 -0.59
N HIS A 78 12.93 5.73 0.61
CA HIS A 78 13.18 4.88 1.78
C HIS A 78 12.31 3.61 1.74
N LEU A 79 12.81 2.49 2.27
CA LEU A 79 12.07 1.23 2.42
C LEU A 79 11.66 1.04 3.87
N TYR A 80 10.35 1.14 4.16
CA TYR A 80 9.76 0.86 5.46
C TYR A 80 9.15 -0.53 5.52
N PHE A 81 9.20 -1.15 6.71
CA PHE A 81 8.66 -2.48 6.98
C PHE A 81 7.49 -2.39 7.97
N ALA A 82 6.27 -2.51 7.48
CA ALA A 82 5.06 -2.46 8.30
C ALA A 82 4.84 -3.79 9.02
N THR A 83 5.07 -3.81 10.31
CA THR A 83 5.00 -5.01 11.15
C THR A 83 4.40 -4.73 12.52
N THR A 84 3.76 -5.74 13.13
CA THR A 84 3.25 -5.64 14.50
C THR A 84 4.36 -5.70 15.56
N LYS A 85 5.60 -6.02 15.15
CA LYS A 85 6.77 -6.18 16.02
C LYS A 85 7.58 -4.89 16.21
N ALA A 86 7.31 -3.85 15.42
CA ALA A 86 8.02 -2.57 15.47
C ALA A 86 7.76 -1.77 16.75
N HIS A 87 8.72 -0.95 17.13
CA HIS A 87 8.63 -0.02 18.25
C HIS A 87 8.19 1.39 17.84
N ARG A 88 8.42 1.77 16.58
CA ARG A 88 8.06 3.07 16.01
C ARG A 88 6.66 3.05 15.42
N LEU A 89 5.87 4.09 15.66
CA LEU A 89 4.55 4.21 15.02
C LEU A 89 4.70 4.61 13.55
N TYR A 90 3.77 4.17 12.72
CA TYR A 90 3.69 4.54 11.30
C TYR A 90 3.51 6.05 11.07
N THR A 91 3.09 6.79 12.10
CA THR A 91 2.96 8.25 12.09
C THR A 91 4.22 9.00 12.49
N ASP A 92 5.21 8.31 13.06
CA ASP A 92 6.42 8.91 13.61
C ASP A 92 7.58 8.97 12.61
N VAL A 93 7.33 8.53 11.39
CA VAL A 93 8.29 8.60 10.27
C VAL A 93 7.87 9.69 9.28
N SER A 94 8.83 10.15 8.50
CA SER A 94 8.59 11.11 7.42
C SER A 94 8.62 10.39 6.09
N TYR A 95 7.46 10.33 5.42
CA TYR A 95 7.35 9.70 4.12
C TYR A 95 7.77 10.66 3.00
N GLY A 96 8.58 10.13 2.06
CA GLY A 96 9.00 10.80 0.84
C GLY A 96 8.25 10.31 -0.39
N GLU A 97 8.45 11.02 -1.51
CA GLU A 97 7.91 10.58 -2.79
C GLU A 97 8.41 9.24 -3.25
N ASN A 98 8.60 8.44 -3.72
CA ASN A 98 9.18 7.17 -4.12
C ASN A 98 9.52 6.22 -2.98
N ASP A 99 8.98 6.44 -1.77
CA ASP A 99 9.15 5.50 -0.69
C ASP A 99 8.45 4.17 -0.98
N TYR A 100 9.04 3.12 -0.40
CA TYR A 100 8.54 1.76 -0.44
C TYR A 100 8.03 1.38 0.95
N ILE A 101 6.86 0.74 1.01
CA ILE A 101 6.28 0.26 2.26
C ILE A 101 5.96 -1.23 2.10
N MET A 102 6.73 -2.07 2.79
CA MET A 102 6.57 -3.52 2.74
C MET A 102 5.61 -4.02 3.80
N PHE A 103 4.74 -4.93 3.40
CA PHE A 103 3.84 -5.69 4.27
C PHE A 103 4.07 -7.18 4.05
N GLY A 104 4.00 -7.95 5.13
CA GLY A 104 4.17 -9.40 5.08
C GLY A 104 2.88 -10.16 4.77
N LYS A 105 3.00 -11.47 4.61
CA LYS A 105 1.89 -12.39 4.41
C LYS A 105 0.94 -12.42 5.60
N GLU A 106 -0.31 -12.77 5.35
CA GLU A 106 -1.39 -12.70 6.33
C GLU A 106 -1.17 -13.64 7.52
N SER A 107 -0.58 -14.80 7.30
CA SER A 107 -0.39 -15.83 8.34
C SER A 107 0.79 -15.56 9.27
N ALA A 108 1.88 -14.92 8.81
CA ALA A 108 3.14 -14.80 9.56
C ALA A 108 3.77 -13.41 9.56
N GLY A 109 3.32 -12.49 8.69
CA GLY A 109 3.95 -11.19 8.51
C GLY A 109 5.25 -11.27 7.71
N ILE A 110 6.11 -10.27 7.88
CA ILE A 110 7.45 -10.23 7.29
C ILE A 110 8.37 -11.16 8.11
N PRO A 111 9.22 -11.99 7.46
CA PRO A 111 10.21 -12.82 8.15
C PRO A 111 11.08 -12.03 9.13
N GLU A 112 11.38 -12.62 10.31
CA GLU A 112 12.16 -11.94 11.33
C GLU A 112 13.61 -11.74 10.90
N GLU A 113 14.12 -12.63 10.05
CA GLU A 113 15.45 -12.54 9.43
C GLU A 113 15.62 -11.26 8.60
N ILE A 114 14.53 -10.77 8.00
CA ILE A 114 14.53 -9.47 7.29
C ILE A 114 14.44 -8.32 8.29
N LEU A 115 13.56 -8.43 9.29
CA LEU A 115 13.27 -7.33 10.21
C LEU A 115 14.44 -6.98 11.12
N VAL A 116 15.24 -7.96 11.53
CA VAL A 116 16.35 -7.78 12.49
C VAL A 116 17.43 -6.83 11.95
N ASP A 117 17.62 -6.81 10.64
CA ASP A 117 18.59 -5.92 9.99
C ASP A 117 18.03 -4.52 9.67
N HIS A 118 16.71 -4.30 9.93
CA HIS A 118 15.99 -3.08 9.56
C HIS A 118 15.14 -2.52 10.72
N GLU A 119 15.61 -2.66 11.98
CA GLU A 119 14.84 -2.26 13.17
C GLU A 119 14.36 -0.81 13.10
N ASP A 120 15.23 0.10 12.67
CA ASP A 120 14.96 1.54 12.58
C ASP A 120 13.94 1.90 11.47
N ASP A 121 13.74 1.01 10.50
CA ASP A 121 12.83 1.18 9.37
C ASP A 121 11.51 0.45 9.58
N CYS A 122 11.40 -0.29 10.68
CA CYS A 122 10.16 -0.96 11.06
C CYS A 122 9.14 0.01 11.63
N ILE A 123 7.91 -0.08 11.15
CA ILE A 123 6.77 0.75 11.57
C ILE A 123 5.57 -0.10 11.96
N ARG A 124 4.75 0.38 12.89
CA ARG A 124 3.53 -0.33 13.33
C ARG A 124 2.30 0.57 13.38
N ILE A 125 1.15 -0.04 13.12
CA ILE A 125 -0.15 0.53 13.45
C ILE A 125 -0.47 0.13 14.90
N PRO A 126 -0.79 1.08 15.81
CA PRO A 126 -1.17 0.72 17.17
C PRO A 126 -2.49 -0.05 17.20
N MET A 127 -2.58 -1.05 18.07
CA MET A 127 -3.75 -1.93 18.21
C MET A 127 -4.03 -2.24 19.68
N GLY A 128 -5.26 -2.68 19.98
CA GLY A 128 -5.62 -3.19 21.30
C GLY A 128 -4.83 -4.45 21.68
N TYR A 129 -4.71 -4.71 22.98
CA TYR A 129 -3.82 -5.77 23.50
C TYR A 129 -4.21 -7.20 23.07
N ASP A 130 -5.49 -7.45 22.81
CA ASP A 130 -5.99 -8.79 22.51
C ASP A 130 -6.07 -9.08 20.99
N ILE A 131 -5.62 -8.15 20.16
CA ILE A 131 -5.66 -8.26 18.69
C ILE A 131 -4.27 -8.55 18.15
N ARG A 132 -4.12 -9.64 17.39
CA ARG A 132 -2.83 -10.04 16.81
C ARG A 132 -2.40 -9.20 15.62
N SER A 133 -3.34 -8.88 14.74
CA SER A 133 -3.10 -8.10 13.51
C SER A 133 -4.39 -7.52 12.96
N LEU A 134 -4.28 -6.50 12.13
CA LEU A 134 -5.36 -6.02 11.26
C LEU A 134 -5.37 -6.82 9.95
N ASN A 135 -6.50 -6.76 9.23
CA ASN A 135 -6.56 -7.25 7.86
C ASN A 135 -5.51 -6.53 6.99
N LEU A 136 -4.83 -7.28 6.11
CA LEU A 136 -3.73 -6.76 5.29
C LEU A 136 -4.14 -5.55 4.44
N ALA A 137 -5.29 -5.62 3.75
CA ALA A 137 -5.74 -4.50 2.91
C ALA A 137 -6.09 -3.25 3.73
N ASN A 138 -6.61 -3.43 4.94
CA ASN A 138 -6.85 -2.32 5.86
C ASN A 138 -5.54 -1.71 6.33
N SER A 139 -4.55 -2.53 6.70
CA SER A 139 -3.22 -2.06 7.12
C SER A 139 -2.54 -1.24 6.03
N VAL A 140 -2.55 -1.74 4.80
CA VAL A 140 -2.02 -1.01 3.64
C VAL A 140 -2.72 0.33 3.48
N SER A 141 -4.06 0.36 3.52
CA SER A 141 -4.82 1.60 3.35
C SER A 141 -4.52 2.63 4.44
N ILE A 142 -4.40 2.20 5.71
CA ILE A 142 -4.09 3.10 6.83
C ILE A 142 -2.72 3.75 6.64
N VAL A 143 -1.66 2.95 6.39
CA VAL A 143 -0.30 3.47 6.27
C VAL A 143 -0.14 4.29 4.99
N LEU A 144 -0.69 3.83 3.87
CA LEU A 144 -0.64 4.54 2.60
C LEU A 144 -1.30 5.92 2.69
N TYR A 145 -2.48 6.03 3.29
CA TYR A 145 -3.17 7.32 3.40
C TYR A 145 -2.49 8.27 4.40
N GLU A 146 -1.80 7.77 5.40
CA GLU A 146 -0.92 8.62 6.23
C GLU A 146 0.27 9.15 5.40
N ALA A 147 0.93 8.29 4.64
CA ALA A 147 2.01 8.74 3.76
C ALA A 147 1.53 9.77 2.74
N LEU A 148 0.38 9.53 2.08
CA LEU A 148 -0.24 10.48 1.16
C LEU A 148 -0.63 11.79 1.84
N ARG A 149 -1.12 11.74 3.09
CA ARG A 149 -1.45 12.94 3.87
C ARG A 149 -0.20 13.81 4.11
N GLN A 150 0.92 13.19 4.47
CA GLN A 150 2.19 13.90 4.66
C GLN A 150 2.68 14.54 3.35
N LEU A 151 2.45 13.89 2.21
CA LEU A 151 2.80 14.39 0.88
C LEU A 151 1.78 15.41 0.32
N GLY A 152 0.68 15.70 1.04
CA GLY A 152 -0.34 16.65 0.60
C GLY A 152 -1.30 16.10 -0.46
N PHE A 153 -1.47 14.77 -0.55
CA PHE A 153 -2.36 14.07 -1.50
C PHE A 153 -2.10 14.44 -2.97
N PRO A 154 -0.86 14.27 -3.47
CA PRO A 154 -0.49 14.68 -4.82
C PRO A 154 -1.36 13.98 -5.88
N ASN A 155 -1.89 14.76 -6.80
CA ASN A 155 -2.74 14.30 -7.92
C ASN A 155 -4.05 13.61 -7.50
N LEU A 156 -4.50 13.78 -6.26
CA LEU A 156 -5.78 13.28 -5.80
C LEU A 156 -6.82 14.40 -5.72
N GLU A 157 -8.05 14.07 -6.13
CA GLU A 157 -9.17 14.99 -6.02
C GLU A 157 -9.70 14.99 -4.58
N ALA A 158 -9.61 16.14 -3.92
CA ALA A 158 -10.01 16.31 -2.51
C ALA A 158 -11.46 16.73 -2.34
N ASN A 159 -12.14 17.14 -3.41
CA ASN A 159 -13.51 17.64 -3.39
C ASN A 159 -14.44 16.73 -4.17
N GLY A 160 -15.64 16.53 -3.64
CA GLY A 160 -16.68 15.75 -4.30
C GLY A 160 -17.99 16.56 -4.45
N MET A 161 -18.83 16.17 -5.39
CA MET A 161 -20.16 16.75 -5.61
C MET A 161 -21.23 15.69 -5.42
N LEU A 162 -22.44 16.13 -5.03
CA LEU A 162 -23.62 15.28 -5.03
C LEU A 162 -24.12 15.09 -6.47
N HIS A 163 -24.55 13.88 -6.82
CA HIS A 163 -25.02 13.57 -8.18
C HIS A 163 -26.42 14.12 -8.52
N HIS A 164 -27.30 14.27 -7.52
CA HIS A 164 -28.70 14.62 -7.74
C HIS A 164 -29.19 15.79 -6.87
N LEU A 165 -28.42 16.20 -5.89
CA LEU A 165 -28.76 17.28 -4.96
C LEU A 165 -27.59 18.25 -4.87
N SER A 166 -27.83 19.40 -4.24
CA SER A 166 -26.80 20.38 -3.92
C SER A 166 -26.57 20.44 -2.41
N TRP A 167 -25.32 20.67 -1.99
CA TRP A 167 -25.02 20.98 -0.60
C TRP A 167 -25.70 22.28 -0.17
N LYS A 168 -26.25 22.34 1.04
CA LYS A 168 -27.01 23.50 1.54
C LYS A 168 -26.22 24.80 1.54
N ASP A 169 -24.91 24.72 1.71
CA ASP A 169 -24.01 25.86 1.86
C ASP A 169 -23.26 26.24 0.58
N GLY A 170 -23.76 25.82 -0.61
CA GLY A 170 -23.17 26.19 -1.89
C GLY A 170 -21.84 25.50 -2.25
N TRP A 171 -21.49 24.43 -1.60
CA TRP A 171 -20.28 23.59 -1.88
C TRP A 171 -20.40 22.81 -3.20
N ASN A 172 -20.84 23.47 -4.26
CA ASN A 172 -21.06 22.82 -5.56
C ASN A 172 -20.02 23.21 -6.61
N GLU A 173 -19.11 24.10 -6.29
CA GLU A 173 -18.02 24.47 -7.19
C GLU A 173 -16.72 23.79 -6.75
N PRO A 174 -16.01 23.09 -7.67
CA PRO A 174 -14.64 22.69 -7.40
C PRO A 174 -13.85 23.95 -7.10
N ALA A 175 -13.12 23.99 -6.01
CA ALA A 175 -12.18 25.07 -5.76
C ALA A 175 -11.30 25.17 -7.02
N SER A 176 -11.48 26.24 -7.77
CA SER A 176 -10.66 26.51 -8.94
C SER A 176 -9.20 26.44 -8.53
N ALA A 177 -8.44 25.53 -9.14
CA ALA A 177 -7.02 25.43 -8.98
C ALA A 177 -6.41 26.83 -9.15
N LYS A 178 -5.89 27.37 -8.06
CA LYS A 178 -5.01 28.54 -8.05
C LYS A 178 -3.58 28.09 -8.12
#